data_f60e14cd6e0c45bc55e2f87c02075655
#
_entry.id   f60e14cd6e0c45bc55e2f87c02075655
#
_cell.length_a   1.000
_cell.length_b   1.000
_cell.length_c   1.000
_cell.angle_alpha   90.00
_cell.angle_beta   90.00
_cell.angle_gamma   90.00
#
_symmetry.space_group_name_H-M   'P 1'
#
loop_
_entity.id
_entity.type
_entity.pdbx_description
1 polymer ?
#
loop_
_entity_poly.entity_id
_entity_poly.type
_entity_poly.pdbx_seq_one_letter_code
_entity_poly.pdbx_strand_id
1 'polypeptide(L)'
;LAVQRDALLQQRGHAWLLQGPSGLGQFALGLSLVRAWLCDAPTAHGACGQCASCHVIDVHAHTDLCVLMPETQMLALGWPLPEKAQADIDDKKRKPSQEIRVDAMRDAVEFTQRTSGRGKGKAVLVYPAEQMNAITANALLKTLEEPPGDARFVLASEAAHQLLPTIRSRCL
;
A
#
# COMPACT_ATOMS: atom_id res chain seq x y z
N LEU A 1 9.20 16.01 4.02
CA LEU A 1 8.74 14.64 4.25
C LEU A 1 8.86 14.20 5.73
N ALA A 2 9.97 14.50 6.40
CA ALA A 2 10.17 14.05 7.79
C ALA A 2 9.14 14.64 8.76
N VAL A 3 8.82 15.92 8.66
CA VAL A 3 7.81 16.58 9.51
C VAL A 3 6.42 16.00 9.27
N GLN A 4 6.06 15.77 8.01
CA GLN A 4 4.78 15.18 7.64
C GLN A 4 4.68 13.75 8.15
N ARG A 5 5.74 12.97 7.99
CA ARG A 5 5.79 11.60 8.51
C ARG A 5 5.60 11.56 10.03
N ASP A 6 6.32 12.39 10.76
CA ASP A 6 6.26 12.41 12.22
C ASP A 6 4.86 12.79 12.72
N ALA A 7 4.20 13.74 12.05
CA ALA A 7 2.82 14.11 12.36
C ALA A 7 1.85 12.95 12.10
N LEU A 8 2.00 12.24 10.98
CA LEU A 8 1.14 11.13 10.62
C LEU A 8 1.32 9.92 11.53
N LEU A 9 2.54 9.69 12.01
CA LEU A 9 2.81 8.58 12.95
C LEU A 9 2.10 8.73 14.29
N GLN A 10 1.72 9.94 14.66
CA GLN A 10 1.00 10.20 15.91
C GLN A 10 -0.52 10.07 15.75
N GLN A 11 -1.02 10.01 14.53
CA GLN A 11 -2.46 9.85 14.27
C GLN A 11 -2.89 8.41 14.48
N ARG A 12 -4.07 8.25 15.03
CA ARG A 12 -4.72 6.94 15.14
C ARG A 12 -5.76 6.79 14.04
N GLY A 13 -5.82 5.60 13.47
CA GLY A 13 -6.76 5.29 12.41
C GLY A 13 -6.29 4.06 11.65
N HIS A 14 -7.01 3.72 10.60
CA HIS A 14 -6.72 2.52 9.79
C HIS A 14 -6.62 2.81 8.29
N ALA A 15 -6.91 4.04 7.86
CA ALA A 15 -6.77 4.43 6.46
C ALA A 15 -6.36 5.89 6.33
N TRP A 16 -5.34 6.15 5.53
CA TRP A 16 -4.82 7.48 5.25
C TRP A 16 -4.76 7.73 3.76
N LEU A 17 -5.09 8.95 3.36
CA LEU A 17 -4.95 9.40 1.98
C LEU A 17 -3.87 10.48 1.92
N LEU A 18 -2.77 10.17 1.25
CA LEU A 18 -1.68 11.11 0.99
C LEU A 18 -1.88 11.69 -0.41
N GLN A 19 -2.30 12.93 -0.49
CA GLN A 19 -2.67 13.55 -1.76
C GLN A 19 -1.83 14.79 -2.05
N GLY A 20 -1.60 15.03 -3.31
CA GLY A 20 -0.87 16.18 -3.80
C GLY A 20 -0.54 16.02 -5.28
N PRO A 21 -0.01 17.05 -5.93
CA PRO A 21 0.41 16.94 -7.32
C PRO A 21 1.56 15.95 -7.49
N SER A 22 1.74 15.47 -8.71
CA SER A 22 2.84 14.57 -9.06
C SER A 22 4.19 15.17 -8.67
N GLY A 23 5.10 14.32 -8.19
CA GLY A 23 6.45 14.72 -7.85
C GLY A 23 6.67 15.16 -6.41
N LEU A 24 5.65 15.13 -5.54
CA LEU A 24 5.80 15.49 -4.12
C LEU A 24 6.30 14.33 -3.24
N GLY A 25 6.46 13.13 -3.79
CA GLY A 25 6.97 11.98 -3.03
C GLY A 25 5.92 11.27 -2.18
N GLN A 26 4.66 11.24 -2.61
CA GLN A 26 3.58 10.57 -1.89
C GLN A 26 3.88 9.09 -1.65
N PHE A 27 4.42 8.40 -2.66
CA PHE A 27 4.78 6.99 -2.50
C PHE A 27 5.89 6.82 -1.45
N ALA A 28 6.94 7.64 -1.52
CA ALA A 28 8.04 7.60 -0.56
C ALA A 28 7.56 7.87 0.88
N LEU A 29 6.65 8.84 1.05
CA LEU A 29 6.05 9.12 2.34
C LEU A 29 5.21 7.93 2.84
N GLY A 30 4.38 7.35 1.97
CA GLY A 30 3.58 6.17 2.30
C GLY A 30 4.46 4.99 2.70
N LEU A 31 5.52 4.72 1.96
CA LEU A 31 6.46 3.66 2.29
C LEU A 31 7.15 3.91 3.63
N SER A 32 7.52 5.16 3.91
CA SER A 32 8.10 5.55 5.20
C SER A 32 7.15 5.28 6.38
N LEU A 33 5.85 5.55 6.20
CA LEU A 33 4.84 5.25 7.22
C LEU A 33 4.72 3.75 7.48
N VAL A 34 4.57 2.96 6.44
CA VAL A 34 4.41 1.50 6.61
C VAL A 34 5.67 0.86 7.19
N ARG A 35 6.85 1.36 6.82
CA ARG A 35 8.11 0.92 7.44
C ARG A 35 8.12 1.18 8.94
N ALA A 36 7.68 2.36 9.37
CA ALA A 36 7.62 2.71 10.79
C ALA A 36 6.65 1.80 11.56
N TRP A 37 5.48 1.52 10.98
CA TRP A 37 4.50 0.64 11.62
C TRP A 37 4.97 -0.80 11.73
N LEU A 38 5.73 -1.29 10.78
CA LEU A 38 6.20 -2.68 10.72
C LEU A 38 7.59 -2.86 11.34
N CYS A 39 8.27 -1.80 11.68
CA CYS A 39 9.61 -1.85 12.27
C CYS A 39 9.60 -2.54 13.64
N ASP A 40 10.60 -3.36 13.91
CA ASP A 40 10.74 -4.05 15.19
C ASP A 40 11.15 -3.11 16.33
N ALA A 41 11.80 -2.00 15.99
CA ALA A 41 12.30 -1.02 16.96
C ALA A 41 12.03 0.43 16.48
N PRO A 42 10.74 0.83 16.33
CA PRO A 42 10.43 2.15 15.80
C PRO A 42 10.82 3.26 16.78
N THR A 43 11.21 4.41 16.22
CA THR A 43 11.51 5.61 16.98
C THR A 43 10.39 6.65 16.76
N ALA A 44 10.44 7.77 17.50
CA ALA A 44 9.52 8.89 17.29
C ALA A 44 9.62 9.47 15.86
N HIS A 45 10.73 9.20 15.17
CA HIS A 45 11.01 9.70 13.83
C HIS A 45 10.86 8.62 12.73
N GLY A 46 10.30 7.48 13.07
CA GLY A 46 10.00 6.44 12.09
C GLY A 46 10.79 5.15 12.30
N ALA A 47 10.99 4.40 11.21
CA ALA A 47 11.67 3.12 11.25
C ALA A 47 13.16 3.27 11.62
N CYS A 48 13.71 2.25 12.30
CA CYS A 48 15.13 2.26 12.68
C CYS A 48 16.07 2.07 11.48
N GLY A 49 15.59 1.43 10.38
CA GLY A 49 16.37 1.17 9.17
C GLY A 49 17.35 0.01 9.28
N GLN A 50 17.46 -0.64 10.44
CA GLN A 50 18.51 -1.63 10.73
C GLN A 50 17.99 -2.99 11.16
N CYS A 51 16.72 -3.10 11.61
CA CYS A 51 16.16 -4.37 12.06
C CYS A 51 15.83 -5.32 10.90
N ALA A 52 15.52 -6.57 11.22
CA ALA A 52 15.15 -7.55 10.22
C ALA A 52 13.93 -7.14 9.40
N SER A 53 12.93 -6.53 10.06
CA SER A 53 11.74 -6.03 9.36
C SER A 53 12.10 -4.95 8.33
N CYS A 54 12.91 -3.97 8.70
CA CYS A 54 13.37 -2.94 7.76
C CYS A 54 14.14 -3.54 6.59
N HIS A 55 14.99 -4.53 6.84
CA HIS A 55 15.74 -5.20 5.79
C HIS A 55 14.83 -5.89 4.77
N VAL A 56 13.83 -6.66 5.23
CA VAL A 56 12.94 -7.37 4.30
C VAL A 56 12.02 -6.42 3.54
N ILE A 57 11.72 -5.24 4.08
CA ILE A 57 11.04 -4.19 3.31
C ILE A 57 11.96 -3.65 2.21
N ASP A 58 13.23 -3.40 2.52
CA ASP A 58 14.19 -2.88 1.55
C ASP A 58 14.39 -3.84 0.37
N VAL A 59 14.29 -5.15 0.59
CA VAL A 59 14.36 -6.15 -0.48
C VAL A 59 12.98 -6.53 -1.04
N HIS A 60 11.95 -5.80 -0.67
CA HIS A 60 10.56 -5.95 -1.18
C HIS A 60 9.95 -7.33 -0.87
N ALA A 61 10.24 -7.89 0.28
CA ALA A 61 9.83 -9.25 0.63
C ALA A 61 9.15 -9.37 2.01
N HIS A 62 8.65 -8.27 2.59
CA HIS A 62 8.02 -8.32 3.91
C HIS A 62 6.66 -9.04 3.84
N THR A 63 6.44 -10.01 4.73
CA THR A 63 5.24 -10.85 4.75
C THR A 63 3.98 -10.11 5.21
N ASP A 64 4.13 -8.99 5.93
CA ASP A 64 3.02 -8.20 6.45
C ASP A 64 2.80 -6.89 5.69
N LEU A 65 3.51 -6.69 4.58
CA LEU A 65 3.35 -5.54 3.69
C LEU A 65 2.85 -5.99 2.32
N CYS A 66 1.79 -5.35 1.83
CA CYS A 66 1.32 -5.51 0.47
C CYS A 66 1.36 -4.15 -0.23
N VAL A 67 2.08 -4.06 -1.33
CA VAL A 67 2.14 -2.85 -2.16
C VAL A 67 1.37 -3.10 -3.44
N LEU A 68 0.38 -2.23 -3.72
CA LEU A 68 -0.46 -2.29 -4.90
C LEU A 68 -0.16 -1.11 -5.81
N MET A 69 0.31 -1.42 -7.00
CA MET A 69 0.54 -0.47 -8.09
C MET A 69 0.11 -1.11 -9.39
N PRO A 70 -0.08 -0.32 -10.47
CA PRO A 70 -0.18 -0.92 -11.80
C PRO A 70 1.03 -1.83 -12.07
N GLU A 71 0.80 -2.94 -12.74
CA GLU A 71 1.87 -3.92 -12.99
C GLU A 71 3.06 -3.31 -13.72
N THR A 72 2.81 -2.38 -14.65
CA THR A 72 3.89 -1.66 -15.34
C THR A 72 4.80 -0.92 -14.36
N GLN A 73 4.22 -0.35 -13.31
CA GLN A 73 4.96 0.40 -12.31
C GLN A 73 5.70 -0.51 -11.33
N MET A 74 5.07 -1.62 -10.93
CA MET A 74 5.72 -2.61 -10.08
C MET A 74 6.98 -3.18 -10.74
N LEU A 75 6.89 -3.52 -12.03
CA LEU A 75 8.04 -3.99 -12.79
C LEU A 75 9.13 -2.92 -12.88
N ALA A 76 8.77 -1.67 -13.14
CA ALA A 76 9.73 -0.57 -13.24
C ALA A 76 10.45 -0.28 -11.92
N LEU A 77 9.77 -0.46 -10.78
CA LEU A 77 10.33 -0.16 -9.45
C LEU A 77 10.88 -1.40 -8.74
N GLY A 78 10.85 -2.56 -9.38
CA GLY A 78 11.41 -3.79 -8.82
C GLY A 78 10.58 -4.44 -7.72
N TRP A 79 9.28 -4.13 -7.64
CA TRP A 79 8.38 -4.82 -6.71
C TRP A 79 7.89 -6.13 -7.34
N PRO A 80 7.85 -7.23 -6.58
CA PRO A 80 7.42 -8.52 -7.13
C PRO A 80 5.93 -8.53 -7.41
N LEU A 81 5.56 -9.09 -8.57
CA LEU A 81 4.17 -9.38 -8.90
C LEU A 81 3.72 -10.69 -8.25
N PRO A 82 2.40 -10.89 -8.05
CA PRO A 82 1.89 -12.21 -7.70
C PRO A 82 2.34 -13.25 -8.75
N GLU A 83 2.59 -14.47 -8.29
CA GLU A 83 3.16 -15.53 -9.13
C GLU A 83 2.35 -15.76 -10.40
N LYS A 84 1.03 -15.83 -10.29
CA LYS A 84 0.14 -16.02 -11.44
C LYS A 84 0.24 -14.87 -12.43
N ALA A 85 0.27 -13.64 -11.95
CA ALA A 85 0.39 -12.45 -12.80
C ALA A 85 1.72 -12.45 -13.54
N GLN A 86 2.82 -12.75 -12.85
CA GLN A 86 4.14 -12.83 -13.48
C GLN A 86 4.18 -13.92 -14.56
N ALA A 87 3.60 -15.09 -14.28
CA ALA A 87 3.54 -16.19 -15.25
C ALA A 87 2.73 -15.81 -16.49
N ASP A 88 1.58 -15.16 -16.34
CA ASP A 88 0.75 -14.73 -17.47
C ASP A 88 1.48 -13.72 -18.36
N ILE A 89 2.25 -12.82 -17.76
CA ILE A 89 3.05 -11.83 -18.49
C ILE A 89 4.22 -12.52 -19.19
N ASP A 90 4.95 -13.39 -18.49
CA ASP A 90 6.10 -14.11 -19.04
C ASP A 90 5.69 -15.03 -20.21
N ASP A 91 4.52 -15.66 -20.10
CA ASP A 91 3.95 -16.52 -21.15
C ASP A 91 3.28 -15.73 -22.27
N LYS A 92 3.34 -14.40 -22.22
CA LYS A 92 2.75 -13.47 -23.21
C LYS A 92 1.24 -13.66 -23.40
N LYS A 93 0.55 -14.15 -22.38
CA LYS A 93 -0.92 -14.26 -22.39
C LYS A 93 -1.57 -12.88 -22.36
N ARG A 94 -0.89 -11.90 -21.75
CA ARG A 94 -1.32 -10.51 -21.71
C ARG A 94 -0.12 -9.59 -21.46
N LYS A 95 -0.34 -8.30 -21.68
CA LYS A 95 0.65 -7.26 -21.32
C LYS A 95 0.46 -6.84 -19.86
N PRO A 96 1.52 -6.27 -19.21
CA PRO A 96 1.36 -5.67 -17.90
C PRO A 96 0.28 -4.59 -17.89
N SER A 97 -0.56 -4.61 -16.86
CA SER A 97 -1.65 -3.65 -16.72
C SER A 97 -1.13 -2.27 -16.32
N GLN A 98 -1.75 -1.23 -16.88
CA GLN A 98 -1.52 0.16 -16.49
C GLN A 98 -2.46 0.62 -15.37
N GLU A 99 -3.41 -0.22 -14.98
CA GLU A 99 -4.30 0.00 -13.85
C GLU A 99 -4.00 -0.99 -12.74
N ILE A 100 -4.42 -0.64 -11.51
CA ILE A 100 -4.38 -1.59 -10.40
C ILE A 100 -5.50 -2.60 -10.62
N ARG A 101 -5.15 -3.86 -10.81
CA ARG A 101 -6.11 -4.90 -11.16
C ARG A 101 -6.98 -5.29 -9.96
N VAL A 102 -8.25 -5.60 -10.26
CA VAL A 102 -9.19 -6.05 -9.23
C VAL A 102 -8.73 -7.36 -8.57
N ASP A 103 -8.10 -8.27 -9.32
CA ASP A 103 -7.56 -9.51 -8.77
C ASP A 103 -6.48 -9.23 -7.72
N ALA A 104 -5.59 -8.29 -7.99
CA ALA A 104 -4.55 -7.87 -7.03
C ALA A 104 -5.18 -7.23 -5.79
N MET A 105 -6.23 -6.45 -5.96
CA MET A 105 -6.95 -5.84 -4.84
C MET A 105 -7.65 -6.90 -3.98
N ARG A 106 -8.27 -7.89 -4.60
CA ARG A 106 -8.90 -9.00 -3.86
C ARG A 106 -7.89 -9.80 -3.07
N ASP A 107 -6.72 -10.07 -3.64
CA ASP A 107 -5.62 -10.73 -2.94
C ASP A 107 -5.13 -9.90 -1.75
N ALA A 108 -5.06 -8.59 -1.90
CA ALA A 108 -4.67 -7.68 -0.82
C ALA A 108 -5.71 -7.67 0.31
N VAL A 109 -6.99 -7.68 -0.01
CA VAL A 109 -8.06 -7.77 0.98
C VAL A 109 -7.97 -9.09 1.76
N GLU A 110 -7.79 -10.20 1.06
CA GLU A 110 -7.56 -11.51 1.70
C GLU A 110 -6.33 -11.50 2.59
N PHE A 111 -5.25 -10.91 2.12
CA PHE A 111 -4.00 -10.75 2.87
C PHE A 111 -4.25 -10.04 4.21
N THR A 112 -5.10 -9.01 4.25
CA THR A 112 -5.39 -8.27 5.50
C THR A 112 -6.17 -9.09 6.50
N GLN A 113 -6.86 -10.15 6.07
CA GLN A 113 -7.65 -11.03 6.93
C GLN A 113 -6.82 -12.15 7.57
N ARG A 114 -5.59 -12.34 7.14
CA ARG A 114 -4.67 -13.34 7.71
C ARG A 114 -3.97 -12.80 8.94
N THR A 115 -3.48 -13.70 9.78
CA THR A 115 -2.70 -13.34 10.96
C THR A 115 -1.38 -12.69 10.55
N SER A 116 -0.99 -11.63 11.26
CA SER A 116 0.30 -10.97 11.07
C SER A 116 1.45 -11.93 11.38
N GLY A 117 2.43 -12.02 10.47
CA GLY A 117 3.59 -12.89 10.63
C GLY A 117 4.56 -12.42 11.71
N ARG A 118 4.62 -11.12 11.99
CA ARG A 118 5.56 -10.53 12.95
C ARG A 118 4.87 -9.81 14.11
N GLY A 119 3.55 -9.89 14.23
CA GLY A 119 2.80 -9.34 15.34
C GLY A 119 2.62 -7.83 15.38
N LYS A 120 3.02 -7.11 14.32
CA LYS A 120 2.87 -5.65 14.21
C LYS A 120 1.65 -5.22 13.39
N GLY A 121 0.78 -6.16 13.05
CA GLY A 121 -0.32 -5.92 12.13
C GLY A 121 0.11 -6.02 10.68
N LYS A 122 -0.77 -5.62 9.77
CA LYS A 122 -0.52 -5.65 8.34
C LYS A 122 -0.72 -4.28 7.74
N ALA A 123 0.00 -3.99 6.68
CA ALA A 123 -0.08 -2.72 5.97
C ALA A 123 -0.28 -2.96 4.48
N VAL A 124 -1.16 -2.14 3.88
CA VAL A 124 -1.39 -2.11 2.43
C VAL A 124 -1.11 -0.69 1.95
N LEU A 125 -0.22 -0.56 0.99
CA LEU A 125 0.11 0.71 0.34
C LEU A 125 -0.35 0.66 -1.11
N VAL A 126 -1.23 1.59 -1.48
CA VAL A 126 -1.82 1.68 -2.82
C VAL A 126 -1.33 2.94 -3.51
N TYR A 127 -0.73 2.81 -4.70
CA TYR A 127 -0.17 3.95 -5.43
C TYR A 127 -0.09 3.71 -6.94
N PRO A 128 -0.44 4.67 -7.79
CA PRO A 128 -1.31 5.81 -7.48
C PRO A 128 -2.76 5.33 -7.30
N ALA A 129 -3.40 5.76 -6.23
CA ALA A 129 -4.73 5.25 -5.88
C ALA A 129 -5.79 5.53 -6.96
N GLU A 130 -5.63 6.61 -7.73
CA GLU A 130 -6.53 6.95 -8.84
C GLU A 130 -6.45 5.97 -10.01
N GLN A 131 -5.47 5.08 -10.04
CA GLN A 131 -5.38 4.01 -11.04
C GLN A 131 -6.25 2.79 -10.71
N MET A 132 -7.07 2.88 -9.69
CA MET A 132 -8.15 1.91 -9.44
C MET A 132 -9.35 2.28 -10.30
N ASN A 133 -9.88 1.30 -11.07
CA ASN A 133 -11.21 1.50 -11.68
C ASN A 133 -12.30 1.38 -10.60
N ALA A 134 -13.57 1.63 -10.99
CA ALA A 134 -14.67 1.62 -10.02
C ALA A 134 -14.85 0.26 -9.33
N ILE A 135 -14.63 -0.83 -10.04
CA ILE A 135 -14.77 -2.19 -9.49
C ILE A 135 -13.70 -2.44 -8.43
N THR A 136 -12.46 -2.10 -8.73
CA THR A 136 -11.32 -2.24 -7.81
C THR A 136 -11.51 -1.35 -6.58
N ALA A 137 -11.91 -0.10 -6.78
CA ALA A 137 -12.16 0.84 -5.69
C ALA A 137 -13.29 0.37 -4.77
N ASN A 138 -14.37 -0.19 -5.33
CA ASN A 138 -15.46 -0.73 -4.53
C ASN A 138 -15.06 -1.97 -3.73
N ALA A 139 -14.16 -2.79 -4.26
CA ALA A 139 -13.62 -3.93 -3.51
C ALA A 139 -12.83 -3.46 -2.28
N LEU A 140 -12.04 -2.39 -2.43
CA LEU A 140 -11.32 -1.78 -1.32
C LEU A 140 -12.28 -1.11 -0.33
N LEU A 141 -13.28 -0.41 -0.82
CA LEU A 141 -14.22 0.36 0.01
C LEU A 141 -14.87 -0.51 1.09
N LYS A 142 -15.30 -1.71 0.74
CA LYS A 142 -15.90 -2.64 1.70
C LYS A 142 -14.96 -2.93 2.87
N THR A 143 -13.67 -3.07 2.60
CA THR A 143 -12.67 -3.33 3.63
C THR A 143 -12.37 -2.07 4.44
N LEU A 144 -12.40 -0.90 3.83
CA LEU A 144 -12.21 0.37 4.55
C LEU A 144 -13.38 0.68 5.50
N GLU A 145 -14.59 0.23 5.18
CA GLU A 145 -15.77 0.39 6.04
C GLU A 145 -15.68 -0.50 7.28
N GLU A 146 -15.15 -1.71 7.13
CA GLU A 146 -14.98 -2.67 8.22
C GLU A 146 -13.57 -3.27 8.15
N PRO A 147 -12.53 -2.51 8.55
CA PRO A 147 -11.16 -2.97 8.44
C PRO A 147 -10.90 -4.15 9.39
N PRO A 148 -10.26 -5.22 8.89
CA PRO A 148 -9.99 -6.39 9.71
C PRO A 148 -8.81 -6.15 10.65
N GLY A 149 -9.00 -6.42 11.93
CA GLY A 149 -7.93 -6.47 12.94
C GLY A 149 -7.03 -5.25 12.96
N ASP A 150 -5.72 -5.47 12.87
CA ASP A 150 -4.70 -4.43 12.92
C ASP A 150 -4.24 -3.99 11.52
N ALA A 151 -5.08 -4.19 10.50
CA ALA A 151 -4.74 -3.78 9.13
C ALA A 151 -4.79 -2.25 8.99
N ARG A 152 -3.79 -1.70 8.32
CA ARG A 152 -3.69 -0.27 8.02
C ARG A 152 -3.51 -0.08 6.53
N PHE A 153 -4.16 0.95 6.00
CA PHE A 153 -4.15 1.26 4.57
C PHE A 153 -3.59 2.65 4.35
N VAL A 154 -2.67 2.77 3.40
CA VAL A 154 -2.18 4.05 2.93
C VAL A 154 -2.45 4.15 1.45
N LEU A 155 -3.23 5.14 1.05
CA LEU A 155 -3.50 5.46 -0.34
C LEU A 155 -2.70 6.70 -0.70
N ALA A 156 -1.78 6.56 -1.63
CA ALA A 156 -1.01 7.69 -2.15
C ALA A 156 -1.55 8.08 -3.52
N SER A 157 -1.88 9.35 -3.70
CA SER A 157 -2.56 9.84 -4.90
C SER A 157 -1.91 11.10 -5.43
N GLU A 158 -1.79 11.18 -6.75
CA GLU A 158 -1.33 12.37 -7.47
C GLU A 158 -2.50 13.13 -8.12
N ALA A 159 -3.70 12.55 -8.07
CA ALA A 159 -4.91 13.12 -8.67
C ALA A 159 -6.14 12.71 -7.86
N ALA A 160 -6.20 13.14 -6.60
CA ALA A 160 -7.25 12.73 -5.66
C ALA A 160 -8.67 13.08 -6.14
N HIS A 161 -8.83 14.10 -7.00
CA HIS A 161 -10.11 14.45 -7.60
C HIS A 161 -10.68 13.34 -8.49
N GLN A 162 -9.85 12.39 -8.95
CA GLN A 162 -10.27 11.23 -9.74
C GLN A 162 -10.70 10.05 -8.87
N LEU A 163 -10.47 10.11 -7.56
CA LEU A 163 -10.90 9.05 -6.65
C LEU A 163 -12.40 9.14 -6.39
N LEU A 164 -13.03 7.98 -6.14
CA LEU A 164 -14.41 7.96 -5.69
C LEU A 164 -14.54 8.75 -4.39
N PRO A 165 -15.57 9.64 -4.29
CA PRO A 165 -15.81 10.39 -3.05
C PRO A 165 -15.96 9.50 -1.81
N THR A 166 -16.53 8.30 -1.97
CA THR A 166 -16.69 7.33 -0.90
C THR A 166 -15.36 6.81 -0.36
N ILE A 167 -14.36 6.65 -1.24
CA ILE A 167 -12.99 6.29 -0.80
C ILE A 167 -12.39 7.45 0.00
N ARG A 168 -12.48 8.68 -0.53
CA ARG A 168 -11.91 9.86 0.14
C ARG A 168 -12.52 10.10 1.51
N SER A 169 -13.82 9.85 1.66
CA SER A 169 -14.52 10.06 2.93
C SER A 169 -14.16 9.03 4.00
N ARG A 170 -13.59 7.90 3.63
CA ARG A 170 -13.19 6.83 4.57
C ARG A 170 -11.74 6.95 5.03
N CYS A 171 -10.97 7.91 4.51
CA CYS A 171 -9.56 8.10 4.82
C CYS A 171 -9.32 9.40 5.59
N LEU A 172 -8.27 9.40 6.42
CA LEU A 172 -7.76 10.59 7.07
C LEU A 172 -6.94 11.45 6.11
#